data_b1a631b46c417b92ab099a5de7d2635d
#
_entry.id   b1a631b46c417b92ab099a5de7d2635d
#
_cell.length_a   1.000
_cell.length_b   1.000
_cell.length_c   1.000
_cell.angle_alpha   90.00
_cell.angle_beta   90.00
_cell.angle_gamma   90.00
#
_symmetry.space_group_name_H-M   'P 1'
#
loop_
_entity.id
_entity.type
_entity.pdbx_description
1 polymer ?
#
loop_
_entity_poly.entity_id
_entity_poly.type
_entity_poly.pdbx_seq_one_letter_code
_entity_poly.pdbx_strand_id
1 'polypeptide(L)'
;MPADKGEGKEMVRLEDGRYVIGFDDGYQLGKTASHVFDNGIHRLGTTEPTLKESSLFYDGEYFKVGEGRAAITEDKVSDDDARLRTMAAVAMELRGTGIHKAEVVLAVGLPFSNYGRDKMKLIDYYNRQDRLGFSYEGEDYSIEIGKVIV
;
A
#
# COMPACT_ATOMS: atom_id res chain seq x y z
N MET A 1 4.69 -0.65 -27.69
CA MET A 1 5.19 -0.99 -26.95
C MET A 1 4.86 -0.81 -25.86
N PRO A 2 4.73 -1.04 -25.59
CA PRO A 2 4.53 -0.85 -24.55
C PRO A 2 5.32 -0.87 -23.65
N ALA A 3 5.68 -0.56 -23.69
CA ALA A 3 6.46 -0.56 -23.13
C ALA A 3 6.81 -0.67 -22.08
N ASP A 4 6.88 -0.53 -21.86
CA ASP A 4 7.33 -0.71 -20.96
C ASP A 4 7.05 -1.14 -20.28
N LYS A 5 6.46 -1.36 -20.61
CA LYS A 5 6.26 -2.19 -20.10
C LYS A 5 6.82 -2.73 -18.91
N GLY A 6 6.58 -3.10 -18.19
CA GLY A 6 7.23 -3.65 -17.08
C GLY A 6 8.73 -3.62 -17.07
N GLU A 7 9.27 -3.39 -18.22
CA GLU A 7 10.72 -3.44 -18.33
C GLU A 7 11.43 -2.35 -17.55
N GLY A 8 10.76 -1.23 -17.32
CA GLY A 8 11.36 -0.18 -16.54
C GLY A 8 11.10 -0.33 -15.06
N LYS A 9 10.37 -1.38 -14.67
CA LYS A 9 9.93 -1.53 -13.30
C LYS A 9 10.79 -2.55 -12.59
N GLU A 10 11.93 -2.10 -12.13
CA GLU A 10 12.78 -2.93 -11.30
C GLU A 10 12.58 -2.55 -9.85
N MET A 11 12.24 -3.53 -9.04
CA MET A 11 12.10 -3.30 -7.62
C MET A 11 13.47 -3.41 -6.95
N VAL A 12 13.70 -2.53 -5.98
CA VAL A 12 14.91 -2.63 -5.19
C VAL A 12 14.81 -3.89 -4.33
N ARG A 13 15.79 -4.76 -4.46
CA ARG A 13 15.85 -6.00 -3.71
C ARG A 13 17.15 -6.03 -2.92
N LEU A 14 17.03 -6.31 -1.63
CA LEU A 14 18.18 -6.41 -0.75
C LEU A 14 18.86 -7.75 -0.91
N GLU A 15 20.11 -7.85 -0.42
CA GLU A 15 20.87 -9.08 -0.53
C GLU A 15 20.21 -10.25 0.18
N ASP A 16 19.43 -9.96 1.23
CA ASP A 16 18.73 -11.00 1.99
C ASP A 16 17.42 -11.41 1.33
N GLY A 17 17.08 -10.87 0.18
CA GLY A 17 15.91 -11.27 -0.58
C GLY A 17 14.68 -10.44 -0.35
N ARG A 18 14.71 -9.48 0.58
CA ARG A 18 13.57 -8.61 0.82
C ARG A 18 13.49 -7.53 -0.24
N TYR A 19 12.28 -7.08 -0.51
CA TYR A 19 12.05 -5.98 -1.46
C TYR A 19 11.81 -4.69 -0.70
N VAL A 20 12.25 -3.58 -1.27
CA VAL A 20 12.02 -2.26 -0.69
C VAL A 20 10.88 -1.60 -1.46
N ILE A 21 9.85 -1.19 -0.75
CA ILE A 21 8.71 -0.49 -1.35
C ILE A 21 8.53 0.82 -0.61
N GLY A 22 8.60 1.92 -1.36
CA GLY A 22 8.34 3.24 -0.81
C GLY A 22 6.90 3.64 -1.04
N PHE A 23 6.27 4.22 -0.02
CA PHE A 23 4.90 4.69 -0.12
C PHE A 23 4.76 6.00 0.63
N ASP A 24 4.36 7.03 -0.10
CA ASP A 24 4.07 8.35 0.45
C ASP A 24 2.55 8.50 0.50
N ASP A 25 1.98 8.41 1.70
CA ASP A 25 0.54 8.51 1.92
C ASP A 25 0.18 9.96 2.20
N GLY A 26 0.01 10.74 1.14
CA GLY A 26 -0.28 12.16 1.23
C GLY A 26 -1.75 12.45 1.57
N TYR A 27 -2.09 13.74 1.64
CA TYR A 27 -3.45 14.15 1.98
C TYR A 27 -4.43 13.97 0.83
N GLN A 28 -3.95 13.93 -0.39
CA GLN A 28 -4.79 13.75 -1.57
C GLN A 28 -4.38 12.57 -2.41
N LEU A 29 -3.09 12.30 -2.47
CA LEU A 29 -2.53 11.29 -3.35
C LEU A 29 -1.65 10.34 -2.57
N GLY A 30 -1.74 9.05 -2.96
CA GLY A 30 -0.75 8.07 -2.58
C GLY A 30 0.26 7.94 -3.69
N LYS A 31 1.53 7.81 -3.34
CA LYS A 31 2.60 7.72 -4.34
C LYS A 31 3.56 6.61 -4.00
N THR A 32 3.86 5.81 -5.00
CA THR A 32 4.95 4.84 -4.93
C THR A 32 6.01 5.22 -5.96
N ALA A 33 7.01 4.38 -6.13
CA ALA A 33 8.05 4.65 -7.11
C ALA A 33 7.49 4.74 -8.54
N SER A 34 6.44 3.99 -8.85
CA SER A 34 5.92 3.90 -10.22
C SER A 34 4.45 4.26 -10.36
N HIS A 35 3.76 4.60 -9.27
CA HIS A 35 2.33 4.87 -9.31
C HIS A 35 1.96 6.09 -8.49
N VAL A 36 0.93 6.79 -8.95
CA VAL A 36 0.27 7.87 -8.22
C VAL A 36 -1.21 7.57 -8.29
N PHE A 37 -1.90 7.61 -7.14
CA PHE A 37 -3.32 7.33 -7.11
C PHE A 37 -4.02 8.23 -6.11
N ASP A 38 -5.30 8.48 -6.35
CA ASP A 38 -6.12 9.22 -5.39
C ASP A 38 -6.25 8.40 -4.11
N ASN A 39 -6.25 9.06 -2.97
CA ASN A 39 -6.22 8.36 -1.69
C ASN A 39 -7.60 8.01 -1.13
N GLY A 40 -8.65 8.21 -1.91
CA GLY A 40 -10.01 7.90 -1.47
C GLY A 40 -10.25 6.40 -1.35
N ILE A 41 -11.09 6.03 -0.39
CA ILE A 41 -11.48 4.66 -0.16
C ILE A 41 -13.00 4.61 -0.04
N HIS A 42 -13.61 3.66 -0.75
CA HIS A 42 -15.05 3.44 -0.68
C HIS A 42 -15.31 2.00 -0.23
N ARG A 43 -16.12 1.84 0.80
CA ARG A 43 -16.50 0.50 1.26
C ARG A 43 -17.56 -0.05 0.33
N LEU A 44 -17.33 -1.26 -0.17
CA LEU A 44 -18.27 -1.92 -1.09
C LEU A 44 -19.04 -3.04 -0.41
N GLY A 45 -18.71 -3.37 0.84
CA GLY A 45 -19.38 -4.41 1.60
C GLY A 45 -18.82 -5.79 1.31
N THR A 46 -19.67 -6.82 1.44
CA THR A 46 -19.22 -8.20 1.37
C THR A 46 -19.47 -8.85 0.01
N THR A 47 -20.10 -8.13 -0.91
CA THR A 47 -20.37 -8.68 -2.25
C THR A 47 -19.26 -8.29 -3.20
N GLU A 48 -18.74 -9.28 -3.91
CA GLU A 48 -17.67 -9.05 -4.87
C GLU A 48 -18.16 -8.12 -5.98
N PRO A 49 -17.42 -7.03 -6.27
CA PRO A 49 -17.83 -6.12 -7.33
C PRO A 49 -17.67 -6.76 -8.70
N THR A 50 -18.53 -6.37 -9.63
CA THR A 50 -18.48 -6.86 -11.01
C THR A 50 -17.18 -6.43 -11.68
N LEU A 51 -16.78 -5.18 -11.48
CA LEU A 51 -15.52 -4.67 -12.03
C LEU A 51 -14.47 -4.70 -10.93
N LYS A 52 -13.36 -5.36 -11.22
CA LYS A 52 -12.31 -5.56 -10.21
C LYS A 52 -11.27 -4.46 -10.19
N GLU A 53 -11.35 -3.54 -11.11
CA GLU A 53 -10.39 -2.43 -11.15
C GLU A 53 -10.39 -1.69 -9.82
N SER A 54 -9.22 -1.47 -9.25
CA SER A 54 -9.01 -0.79 -7.97
C SER A 54 -9.70 -1.45 -6.78
N SER A 55 -10.13 -2.70 -6.93
CA SER A 55 -10.85 -3.42 -5.88
C SER A 55 -9.88 -4.16 -4.98
N LEU A 56 -9.98 -3.92 -3.68
CA LEU A 56 -9.19 -4.57 -2.64
C LEU A 56 -10.13 -5.39 -1.77
N PHE A 57 -9.76 -6.64 -1.50
CA PHE A 57 -10.49 -7.49 -0.56
C PHE A 57 -9.61 -7.74 0.65
N TYR A 58 -10.10 -7.37 1.82
CA TYR A 58 -9.34 -7.55 3.05
C TYR A 58 -10.30 -7.74 4.21
N ASP A 59 -10.00 -8.72 5.05
CA ASP A 59 -10.74 -8.98 6.28
C ASP A 59 -12.24 -9.12 6.03
N GLY A 60 -12.60 -9.82 4.96
CA GLY A 60 -13.98 -10.15 4.65
C GLY A 60 -14.78 -9.07 3.95
N GLU A 61 -14.18 -7.94 3.58
CA GLU A 61 -14.87 -6.83 2.93
C GLU A 61 -14.13 -6.38 1.69
N TYR A 62 -14.90 -5.83 0.76
CA TYR A 62 -14.36 -5.23 -0.46
C TYR A 62 -14.30 -3.73 -0.33
N PHE A 63 -13.26 -3.14 -0.90
CA PHE A 63 -13.04 -1.70 -0.88
C PHE A 63 -12.58 -1.25 -2.25
N LYS A 64 -12.94 -0.04 -2.64
CA LYS A 64 -12.36 0.58 -3.81
C LYS A 64 -11.32 1.58 -3.33
N VAL A 65 -10.06 1.37 -3.71
CA VAL A 65 -8.94 2.18 -3.25
C VAL A 65 -8.36 2.90 -4.45
N GLY A 66 -8.21 4.22 -4.34
CA GLY A 66 -7.59 4.99 -5.40
C GLY A 66 -8.55 5.86 -6.18
N GLU A 67 -9.75 6.08 -5.67
CA GLU A 67 -10.73 6.96 -6.29
C GLU A 67 -11.22 7.99 -5.30
N GLY A 68 -11.17 9.25 -5.70
CA GLY A 68 -11.63 10.35 -4.89
C GLY A 68 -10.65 10.67 -3.77
N ARG A 69 -11.09 11.50 -2.83
CA ARG A 69 -10.26 11.95 -1.73
C ARG A 69 -10.70 11.35 -0.43
N ALA A 70 -9.72 10.97 0.39
CA ALA A 70 -10.01 10.59 1.76
C ALA A 70 -10.42 11.82 2.57
N ALA A 71 -11.17 11.59 3.65
CA ALA A 71 -11.43 12.65 4.60
C ALA A 71 -10.11 13.11 5.21
N ILE A 72 -10.01 14.42 5.45
CA ILE A 72 -8.82 14.96 6.10
C ILE A 72 -8.85 14.53 7.56
N THR A 73 -7.79 13.89 8.01
CA THR A 73 -7.65 13.48 9.40
C THR A 73 -6.29 13.92 9.89
N GLU A 74 -6.24 14.35 11.14
CA GLU A 74 -5.01 14.82 11.74
C GLU A 74 -4.11 13.66 12.18
N ASP A 75 -4.69 12.48 12.39
CA ASP A 75 -3.94 11.33 12.90
C ASP A 75 -4.04 10.18 11.92
N LYS A 76 -3.17 10.19 10.92
CA LYS A 76 -3.13 9.12 9.93
C LYS A 76 -2.58 7.82 10.49
N VAL A 77 -1.88 7.88 11.60
CA VAL A 77 -1.27 6.68 12.18
C VAL A 77 -2.32 5.74 12.72
N SER A 78 -3.42 6.30 13.24
CA SER A 78 -4.52 5.49 13.76
C SER A 78 -5.64 5.28 12.76
N ASP A 79 -5.45 5.75 11.53
CA ASP A 79 -6.47 5.65 10.48
C ASP A 79 -6.39 4.27 9.82
N ASP A 80 -7.43 3.45 9.99
CA ASP A 80 -7.48 2.13 9.36
C ASP A 80 -7.40 2.20 7.84
N ASP A 81 -7.80 3.31 7.26
CA ASP A 81 -7.71 3.49 5.82
C ASP A 81 -6.26 3.54 5.33
N ALA A 82 -5.34 3.95 6.18
CA ALA A 82 -3.92 3.95 5.83
C ALA A 82 -3.42 2.54 5.54
N ARG A 83 -3.91 1.54 6.28
CA ARG A 83 -3.56 0.15 6.00
C ARG A 83 -4.07 -0.28 4.64
N LEU A 84 -5.30 0.09 4.32
CA LEU A 84 -5.89 -0.27 3.02
C LEU A 84 -5.12 0.37 1.88
N ARG A 85 -4.74 1.65 2.01
CA ARG A 85 -3.95 2.32 1.00
C ARG A 85 -2.57 1.69 0.86
N THR A 86 -1.96 1.28 1.97
CA THR A 86 -0.65 0.63 1.93
C THR A 86 -0.72 -0.70 1.19
N MET A 87 -1.75 -1.51 1.46
CA MET A 87 -1.92 -2.77 0.75
C MET A 87 -2.08 -2.54 -0.75
N ALA A 88 -2.89 -1.57 -1.14
CA ALA A 88 -3.06 -1.25 -2.54
C ALA A 88 -1.74 -0.78 -3.17
N ALA A 89 -0.98 0.05 -2.45
CA ALA A 89 0.30 0.55 -2.94
C ALA A 89 1.28 -0.59 -3.17
N VAL A 90 1.37 -1.52 -2.23
CA VAL A 90 2.24 -2.69 -2.36
C VAL A 90 1.82 -3.52 -3.57
N ALA A 91 0.52 -3.78 -3.72
CA ALA A 91 0.03 -4.55 -4.84
C ALA A 91 0.32 -3.88 -6.17
N MET A 92 0.17 -2.56 -6.24
CA MET A 92 0.48 -1.82 -7.46
C MET A 92 1.95 -1.98 -7.86
N GLU A 93 2.85 -1.99 -6.88
CA GLU A 93 4.27 -2.16 -7.15
C GLU A 93 4.61 -3.59 -7.55
N LEU A 94 3.94 -4.58 -6.99
CA LEU A 94 4.19 -5.98 -7.32
C LEU A 94 3.48 -6.43 -8.59
N ARG A 95 2.50 -5.68 -9.04
CA ARG A 95 1.72 -6.06 -10.21
C ARG A 95 2.62 -6.18 -11.44
N GLY A 96 2.45 -7.26 -12.18
CA GLY A 96 3.26 -7.50 -13.37
C GLY A 96 4.63 -8.09 -13.10
N THR A 97 5.01 -8.26 -11.83
CA THR A 97 6.30 -8.87 -11.48
C THR A 97 6.19 -10.38 -11.30
N GLY A 98 4.99 -10.89 -11.12
CA GLY A 98 4.79 -12.29 -10.77
C GLY A 98 4.99 -12.59 -9.30
N ILE A 99 5.28 -11.59 -8.48
CA ILE A 99 5.53 -11.76 -7.06
C ILE A 99 4.24 -11.55 -6.29
N HIS A 100 3.76 -12.59 -5.61
CA HIS A 100 2.53 -12.53 -4.83
C HIS A 100 2.78 -12.81 -3.36
N LYS A 101 3.98 -13.25 -3.01
CA LYS A 101 4.36 -13.51 -1.63
C LYS A 101 5.76 -12.97 -1.43
N ALA A 102 5.92 -12.07 -0.47
CA ALA A 102 7.20 -11.41 -0.29
C ALA A 102 7.33 -10.85 1.12
N GLU A 103 8.57 -10.72 1.55
CA GLU A 103 8.91 -9.92 2.73
C GLU A 103 9.41 -8.58 2.22
N VAL A 104 8.88 -7.48 2.76
CA VAL A 104 9.21 -6.15 2.28
C VAL A 104 9.77 -5.28 3.40
N VAL A 105 10.64 -4.38 3.00
CA VAL A 105 11.04 -3.23 3.82
C VAL A 105 10.17 -2.08 3.32
N LEU A 106 9.34 -1.55 4.20
CA LEU A 106 8.40 -0.50 3.84
C LEU A 106 8.99 0.85 4.23
N ALA A 107 9.22 1.69 3.23
CA ALA A 107 9.71 3.04 3.45
C ALA A 107 8.53 4.00 3.32
N VAL A 108 8.20 4.71 4.39
CA VAL A 108 7.03 5.60 4.42
C VAL A 108 7.47 7.01 4.77
N GLY A 109 6.76 8.00 4.22
CA GLY A 109 7.04 9.39 4.49
C GLY A 109 6.13 9.98 5.54
N LEU A 110 6.64 10.96 6.26
CA LEU A 110 5.85 11.78 7.18
C LEU A 110 6.06 13.24 6.83
N PRO A 111 5.03 14.09 7.02
CA PRO A 111 5.23 15.52 6.90
C PRO A 111 6.33 15.98 7.84
N PHE A 112 7.19 16.85 7.36
CA PHE A 112 8.34 17.31 8.13
C PHE A 112 7.93 17.85 9.51
N SER A 113 6.82 18.58 9.54
CA SER A 113 6.35 19.19 10.78
C SER A 113 5.96 18.17 11.85
N ASN A 114 5.65 16.93 11.43
CA ASN A 114 5.18 15.89 12.35
C ASN A 114 6.22 14.82 12.62
N TYR A 115 7.38 14.93 12.01
CA TYR A 115 8.36 13.85 12.00
C TYR A 115 8.76 13.39 13.41
N GLY A 116 9.15 14.36 14.26
CA GLY A 116 9.59 14.01 15.60
C GLY A 116 8.50 13.41 16.47
N ARG A 117 7.26 13.86 16.27
CA ARG A 117 6.13 13.39 17.06
C ARG A 117 5.64 12.02 16.63
N ASP A 118 5.56 11.81 15.32
CA ASP A 118 4.80 10.68 14.79
C ASP A 118 5.66 9.52 14.28
N LYS A 119 6.98 9.69 14.22
CA LYS A 119 7.85 8.67 13.65
C LYS A 119 7.69 7.31 14.33
N MET A 120 7.80 7.27 15.65
CA MET A 120 7.72 5.99 16.35
C MET A 120 6.33 5.41 16.32
N LYS A 121 5.30 6.27 16.35
CA LYS A 121 3.92 5.80 16.23
C LYS A 121 3.71 5.09 14.90
N LEU A 122 4.26 5.64 13.84
CA LEU A 122 4.10 5.10 12.51
C LEU A 122 4.83 3.76 12.39
N ILE A 123 6.04 3.69 12.91
CA ILE A 123 6.79 2.44 12.94
C ILE A 123 6.02 1.37 13.70
N ASP A 124 5.50 1.70 14.87
CA ASP A 124 4.75 0.75 15.68
C ASP A 124 3.47 0.30 14.98
N TYR A 125 2.80 1.24 14.30
CA TYR A 125 1.57 0.93 13.58
C TYR A 125 1.82 -0.13 12.51
N TYR A 126 2.85 0.06 11.67
CA TYR A 126 3.13 -0.91 10.61
C TYR A 126 3.75 -2.19 11.14
N ASN A 127 4.52 -2.13 12.21
CA ASN A 127 5.10 -3.35 12.79
C ASN A 127 4.04 -4.29 13.37
N ARG A 128 2.91 -3.74 13.81
CA ARG A 128 1.81 -4.57 14.29
C ARG A 128 1.10 -5.30 13.16
N GLN A 129 1.35 -4.87 11.92
CA GLN A 129 0.77 -5.47 10.72
C GLN A 129 1.81 -6.31 10.01
N ASP A 130 2.53 -7.14 10.77
CA ASP A 130 3.68 -7.84 10.24
C ASP A 130 3.34 -8.75 9.05
N ARG A 131 2.09 -9.23 8.96
CA ARG A 131 1.68 -10.08 7.82
C ARG A 131 0.34 -9.60 7.30
N LEU A 132 0.31 -9.29 6.00
CA LEU A 132 -0.89 -8.80 5.33
C LEU A 132 -1.32 -9.80 4.28
N GLY A 133 -2.53 -10.37 4.44
CA GLY A 133 -3.15 -11.22 3.43
C GLY A 133 -4.33 -10.47 2.85
N PHE A 134 -4.32 -10.27 1.54
CA PHE A 134 -5.37 -9.51 0.87
C PHE A 134 -5.40 -9.86 -0.61
N SER A 135 -6.46 -9.46 -1.30
CA SER A 135 -6.53 -9.56 -2.76
C SER A 135 -6.64 -8.17 -3.34
N TYR A 136 -6.02 -7.95 -4.48
CA TYR A 136 -6.12 -6.69 -5.20
C TYR A 136 -6.36 -6.98 -6.66
N GLU A 137 -7.47 -6.45 -7.19
CA GLU A 137 -7.88 -6.66 -8.58
C GLU A 137 -7.92 -8.14 -8.94
N GLY A 138 -8.38 -8.97 -8.01
CA GLY A 138 -8.58 -10.38 -8.22
C GLY A 138 -7.36 -11.26 -7.99
N GLU A 139 -6.22 -10.69 -7.61
CA GLU A 139 -5.01 -11.45 -7.34
C GLU A 139 -4.70 -11.44 -5.86
N ASP A 140 -4.33 -12.59 -5.32
CA ASP A 140 -4.07 -12.77 -3.90
C ASP A 140 -2.62 -12.46 -3.58
N TYR A 141 -2.41 -11.73 -2.46
CA TYR A 141 -1.06 -11.37 -2.00
C TYR A 141 -0.89 -11.75 -0.55
N SER A 142 0.30 -12.18 -0.20
CA SER A 142 0.70 -12.44 1.18
C SER A 142 2.02 -11.70 1.40
N ILE A 143 1.95 -10.61 2.15
CA ILE A 143 3.08 -9.71 2.33
C ILE A 143 3.45 -9.64 3.78
N GLU A 144 4.73 -9.82 4.07
CA GLU A 144 5.27 -9.70 5.40
C GLU A 144 6.07 -8.40 5.48
N ILE A 145 5.74 -7.55 6.46
CA ILE A 145 6.49 -6.31 6.65
C ILE A 145 7.62 -6.63 7.62
N GLY A 146 8.83 -6.74 7.08
CA GLY A 146 9.99 -7.11 7.87
C GLY A 146 10.66 -5.94 8.55
N LYS A 147 10.48 -4.73 8.01
CA LYS A 147 11.08 -3.52 8.58
C LYS A 147 10.35 -2.30 8.03
N VAL A 148 10.23 -1.27 8.87
CA VAL A 148 9.65 0.00 8.48
C VAL A 148 10.71 1.08 8.64
N ILE A 149 10.89 1.88 7.60
CA ILE A 149 11.78 3.03 7.59
C ILE A 149 10.94 4.27 7.38
N VAL A 150 11.14 5.26 8.20
CA VAL A 150 10.42 6.53 8.10
C VAL A 150 11.37 7.66 7.76
#